data_1b8241f983642f68d5037cef3c5d50ac
#
_entry.id   1b8241f983642f68d5037cef3c5d50ac
#
_cell.length_a   1.000
_cell.length_b   1.000
_cell.length_c   1.000
_cell.angle_alpha   90.00
_cell.angle_beta   90.00
_cell.angle_gamma   90.00
#
_symmetry.space_group_name_H-M   'P 1'
#
loop_
_entity.id
_entity.type
_entity.pdbx_description
1 polymer ?
#
loop_
_entity_poly.entity_id
_entity_poly.type
_entity_poly.pdbx_seq_one_letter_code
_entity_poly.pdbx_strand_id
1 'polypeptide(L)'
;MKYLILSDIHGNLPAMELVLKNEQQQYDQIVSLGDVVNYGPWSNECVQLLHEQPYKILLMGNHEEYFLKGEYSNPGKVSEVFFSTCYPEFREKNKIELYQDSFEINDIYFTHTIKDNYIFKDTKITVDKKYCLGHSHQQFKNELNEFVIYNPGSVGQNRGAVNIISYALYNDKTDEFIFKELQYDVDLFINEMISRNYPQVCVDYYLNKKRI
;
A
#
# COMPACT_ATOMS: atom_id res chain seq x y z
N MET A 1 9.16 10.49 17.47
CA MET A 1 9.68 9.50 16.49
C MET A 1 9.36 9.96 15.07
N LYS A 2 10.11 9.47 14.11
CA LYS A 2 9.80 9.65 12.70
C LYS A 2 9.30 8.34 12.12
N TYR A 3 8.19 8.37 11.42
CA TYR A 3 7.56 7.21 10.83
C TYR A 3 7.63 7.27 9.31
N LEU A 4 8.02 6.17 8.67
CA LEU A 4 7.87 5.97 7.24
C LEU A 4 6.52 5.30 6.99
N ILE A 5 5.60 6.01 6.34
CA ILE A 5 4.23 5.55 6.10
C ILE A 5 4.13 5.02 4.67
N LEU A 6 3.89 3.72 4.54
CA LEU A 6 3.71 3.00 3.29
C LEU A 6 2.28 2.48 3.19
N SER A 7 1.76 2.35 1.97
CA SER A 7 0.46 1.74 1.70
C SER A 7 0.42 1.11 0.32
N ASP A 8 -0.44 0.12 0.15
CA ASP A 8 -0.79 -0.43 -1.17
C ASP A 8 0.46 -0.81 -1.99
N ILE A 9 1.31 -1.66 -1.38
CA ILE A 9 2.60 -2.12 -1.96
C ILE A 9 2.35 -3.11 -3.10
N HIS A 10 1.33 -3.96 -2.95
CA HIS A 10 0.86 -4.86 -3.99
C HIS A 10 1.96 -5.68 -4.65
N GLY A 11 2.79 -6.34 -3.84
CA GLY A 11 3.85 -7.23 -4.34
C GLY A 11 4.88 -6.54 -5.24
N ASN A 12 5.06 -5.21 -5.12
CA ASN A 12 6.01 -4.44 -5.90
C ASN A 12 7.32 -4.25 -5.12
N LEU A 13 8.13 -5.30 -5.08
CA LEU A 13 9.38 -5.30 -4.34
C LEU A 13 10.37 -4.22 -4.81
N PRO A 14 10.62 -4.01 -6.13
CA PRO A 14 11.54 -2.95 -6.59
C PRO A 14 11.14 -1.56 -6.11
N ALA A 15 9.85 -1.24 -6.12
CA ALA A 15 9.36 0.05 -5.64
C ALA A 15 9.57 0.19 -4.13
N MET A 16 9.25 -0.86 -3.37
CA MET A 16 9.45 -0.88 -1.91
C MET A 16 10.92 -0.74 -1.52
N GLU A 17 11.82 -1.50 -2.15
CA GLU A 17 13.26 -1.42 -1.92
C GLU A 17 13.81 -0.03 -2.21
N LEU A 18 13.33 0.61 -3.29
CA LEU A 18 13.74 1.96 -3.64
C LEU A 18 13.35 2.97 -2.56
N VAL A 19 12.13 2.87 -2.00
CA VAL A 19 11.71 3.73 -0.88
C VAL A 19 12.59 3.52 0.34
N LEU A 20 12.80 2.27 0.75
CA LEU A 20 13.62 1.94 1.93
C LEU A 20 15.06 2.45 1.78
N LYS A 21 15.63 2.32 0.58
CA LYS A 21 16.98 2.84 0.26
C LYS A 21 17.02 4.37 0.29
N ASN A 22 16.00 5.04 -0.28
CA ASN A 22 15.94 6.50 -0.36
C ASN A 22 15.79 7.15 1.01
N GLU A 23 15.00 6.53 1.89
CA GLU A 23 14.72 7.05 3.24
C GLU A 23 15.60 6.42 4.32
N GLN A 24 16.66 5.71 3.95
CA GLN A 24 17.59 5.09 4.91
C GLN A 24 18.07 6.14 5.94
N GLN A 25 17.92 5.84 7.23
CA GLN A 25 18.26 6.71 8.36
C GLN A 25 17.36 7.96 8.54
N GLN A 26 16.29 8.12 7.74
CA GLN A 26 15.36 9.25 7.88
C GLN A 26 14.14 8.94 8.78
N TYR A 27 13.94 7.68 9.14
CA TYR A 27 12.83 7.23 9.98
C TYR A 27 13.31 6.31 11.12
N ASP A 28 12.51 6.24 12.16
CA ASP A 28 12.74 5.37 13.32
C ASP A 28 11.89 4.09 13.21
N GLN A 29 10.73 4.17 12.57
CA GLN A 29 9.75 3.08 12.48
C GLN A 29 8.98 3.10 11.15
N ILE A 30 8.63 1.91 10.63
CA ILE A 30 7.75 1.76 9.48
C ILE A 30 6.30 1.55 9.94
N VAL A 31 5.36 2.19 9.24
CA VAL A 31 3.93 1.90 9.30
C VAL A 31 3.48 1.50 7.91
N SER A 32 2.99 0.26 7.72
CA SER A 32 2.30 -0.16 6.52
C SER A 32 0.80 -0.14 6.74
N LEU A 33 0.07 0.58 5.91
CA LEU A 33 -1.38 0.71 6.04
C LEU A 33 -2.16 -0.46 5.40
N GLY A 34 -1.48 -1.54 4.99
CA GLY A 34 -2.08 -2.72 4.38
C GLY A 34 -1.91 -2.77 2.86
N ASP A 35 -2.51 -3.79 2.26
CA ASP A 35 -2.43 -4.14 0.84
C ASP A 35 -0.98 -4.31 0.36
N VAL A 36 -0.22 -5.11 1.11
CA VAL A 36 1.15 -5.51 0.77
C VAL A 36 1.16 -6.56 -0.32
N VAL A 37 0.15 -7.44 -0.32
CA VAL A 37 0.02 -8.61 -1.21
C VAL A 37 -0.85 -8.33 -2.42
N ASN A 38 -0.91 -9.32 -3.33
CA ASN A 38 -1.66 -9.32 -4.58
C ASN A 38 -1.07 -8.39 -5.67
N TYR A 39 -1.58 -8.51 -6.89
CA TYR A 39 -1.17 -7.81 -8.12
C TYR A 39 0.25 -8.11 -8.58
N GLY A 40 1.25 -7.92 -7.74
CA GLY A 40 2.65 -8.07 -8.12
C GLY A 40 3.22 -9.45 -7.81
N PRO A 41 4.35 -9.78 -8.47
CA PRO A 41 4.95 -11.11 -8.39
C PRO A 41 5.74 -11.38 -7.11
N TRP A 42 5.91 -10.39 -6.23
CA TRP A 42 6.75 -10.50 -5.03
C TRP A 42 5.96 -10.32 -3.71
N SER A 43 4.72 -10.87 -3.64
CA SER A 43 3.91 -10.76 -2.41
C SER A 43 4.61 -11.37 -1.19
N ASN A 44 5.29 -12.52 -1.34
CA ASN A 44 6.04 -13.14 -0.25
C ASN A 44 7.21 -12.28 0.19
N GLU A 45 8.02 -11.82 -0.76
CA GLU A 45 9.24 -11.05 -0.52
C GLU A 45 8.93 -9.68 0.12
N CYS A 46 7.83 -9.02 -0.30
CA CYS A 46 7.39 -7.78 0.32
C CYS A 46 6.97 -7.98 1.79
N VAL A 47 6.23 -9.05 2.09
CA VAL A 47 5.86 -9.41 3.47
C VAL A 47 7.11 -9.72 4.29
N GLN A 48 8.05 -10.51 3.75
CA GLN A 48 9.31 -10.85 4.42
C GLN A 48 10.11 -9.60 4.74
N LEU A 49 10.33 -8.73 3.74
CA LEU A 49 11.10 -7.50 3.89
C LEU A 49 10.51 -6.54 4.94
N LEU A 50 9.17 -6.43 5.04
CA LEU A 50 8.52 -5.68 6.13
C LEU A 50 8.78 -6.34 7.49
N HIS A 51 8.71 -7.66 7.57
CA HIS A 51 8.95 -8.38 8.83
C HIS A 51 10.42 -8.33 9.29
N GLU A 52 11.37 -8.15 8.39
CA GLU A 52 12.79 -7.95 8.70
C GLU A 52 13.09 -6.57 9.28
N GLN A 53 12.20 -5.59 9.10
CA GLN A 53 12.40 -4.27 9.69
C GLN A 53 12.35 -4.35 11.22
N PRO A 54 13.29 -3.71 11.94
CA PRO A 54 13.39 -3.86 13.39
C PRO A 54 12.19 -3.27 14.12
N TYR A 55 11.68 -2.14 13.65
CA TYR A 55 10.54 -1.43 14.24
C TYR A 55 9.47 -1.19 13.18
N LYS A 56 8.33 -1.84 13.36
CA LYS A 56 7.25 -1.85 12.37
C LYS A 56 5.88 -1.92 13.02
N ILE A 57 4.90 -1.31 12.35
CA ILE A 57 3.46 -1.46 12.58
C ILE A 57 2.85 -1.84 11.25
N LEU A 58 2.20 -2.98 11.20
CA LEU A 58 1.66 -3.54 9.97
C LEU A 58 0.16 -3.69 10.12
N LEU A 59 -0.59 -2.98 9.27
CA LEU A 59 -2.04 -2.99 9.29
C LEU A 59 -2.60 -3.92 8.22
N MET A 60 -3.79 -4.46 8.53
CA MET A 60 -4.55 -5.33 7.65
C MET A 60 -5.19 -4.50 6.53
N GLY A 61 -4.95 -4.87 5.27
CA GLY A 61 -5.71 -4.40 4.14
C GLY A 61 -6.71 -5.47 3.66
N ASN A 62 -7.61 -5.09 2.76
CA ASN A 62 -8.58 -6.05 2.23
C ASN A 62 -7.91 -7.17 1.40
N HIS A 63 -6.76 -6.93 0.81
CA HIS A 63 -6.03 -7.97 0.08
C HIS A 63 -5.38 -8.99 1.02
N GLU A 64 -4.88 -8.60 2.18
CA GLU A 64 -4.46 -9.55 3.21
C GLU A 64 -5.63 -10.41 3.68
N GLU A 65 -6.82 -9.81 3.90
CA GLU A 65 -8.00 -10.58 4.28
C GLU A 65 -8.39 -11.64 3.23
N TYR A 66 -8.35 -11.29 1.94
CA TYR A 66 -8.63 -12.24 0.86
C TYR A 66 -7.60 -13.38 0.85
N PHE A 67 -6.33 -13.07 1.10
CA PHE A 67 -5.26 -14.07 1.17
C PHE A 67 -5.38 -14.98 2.39
N LEU A 68 -5.85 -14.47 3.52
CA LEU A 68 -6.13 -15.28 4.71
C LEU A 68 -7.34 -16.21 4.48
N LYS A 69 -8.44 -15.68 3.95
CA LYS A 69 -9.66 -16.42 3.64
C LYS A 69 -9.47 -17.44 2.51
N GLY A 70 -8.56 -17.17 1.56
CA GLY A 70 -8.38 -17.97 0.35
C GLY A 70 -9.46 -17.74 -0.70
N GLU A 71 -10.23 -16.66 -0.57
CA GLU A 71 -11.35 -16.31 -1.43
C GLU A 71 -11.30 -14.82 -1.79
N TYR A 72 -11.66 -14.49 -3.04
CA TYR A 72 -11.74 -13.12 -3.51
C TYR A 72 -13.19 -12.65 -3.56
N SER A 73 -13.51 -11.56 -2.86
CA SER A 73 -14.91 -11.13 -2.65
C SER A 73 -15.51 -10.30 -3.81
N ASN A 74 -14.74 -9.97 -4.85
CA ASN A 74 -15.16 -9.14 -5.98
C ASN A 74 -15.01 -9.86 -7.32
N PRO A 75 -15.82 -10.88 -7.63
CA PRO A 75 -15.68 -11.68 -8.85
C PRO A 75 -15.84 -10.85 -10.13
N GLY A 76 -15.21 -11.29 -11.22
CA GLY A 76 -15.31 -10.69 -12.55
C GLY A 76 -14.44 -9.45 -12.77
N LYS A 77 -13.62 -9.05 -11.81
CA LYS A 77 -12.67 -7.95 -11.96
C LYS A 77 -11.26 -8.46 -12.27
N VAL A 78 -10.46 -7.63 -12.91
CA VAL A 78 -9.04 -7.91 -13.19
C VAL A 78 -8.27 -8.24 -11.91
N SER A 79 -8.67 -7.64 -10.79
CA SER A 79 -8.09 -7.91 -9.47
C SER A 79 -8.28 -9.36 -8.98
N GLU A 80 -9.37 -10.05 -9.40
CA GLU A 80 -9.56 -11.47 -9.14
C GLU A 80 -8.58 -12.34 -9.95
N VAL A 81 -8.30 -11.95 -11.19
CA VAL A 81 -7.29 -12.66 -12.01
C VAL A 81 -5.90 -12.54 -11.38
N PHE A 82 -5.55 -11.38 -10.84
CA PHE A 82 -4.32 -11.21 -10.07
C PHE A 82 -4.32 -12.08 -8.82
N PHE A 83 -5.42 -12.11 -8.06
CA PHE A 83 -5.53 -12.96 -6.88
C PHE A 83 -5.33 -14.43 -7.24
N SER A 84 -6.03 -14.93 -8.25
CA SER A 84 -5.92 -16.31 -8.71
C SER A 84 -4.51 -16.68 -9.20
N THR A 85 -3.72 -15.68 -9.61
CA THR A 85 -2.33 -15.85 -10.03
C THR A 85 -1.37 -15.81 -8.84
N CYS A 86 -1.53 -14.84 -7.92
CA CYS A 86 -0.61 -14.62 -6.81
C CYS A 86 -0.85 -15.57 -5.62
N TYR A 87 -2.12 -15.85 -5.31
CA TYR A 87 -2.50 -16.59 -4.12
C TYR A 87 -1.93 -18.03 -4.04
N PRO A 88 -1.92 -18.86 -5.11
CA PRO A 88 -1.38 -20.22 -5.06
C PRO A 88 0.09 -20.28 -4.64
N GLU A 89 0.86 -19.24 -4.94
CA GLU A 89 2.29 -19.16 -4.64
C GLU A 89 2.58 -18.46 -3.29
N PHE A 90 1.55 -17.95 -2.60
CA PHE A 90 1.72 -17.25 -1.35
C PHE A 90 1.97 -18.20 -0.17
N ARG A 91 3.01 -17.92 0.62
CA ARG A 91 3.47 -18.78 1.74
C ARG A 91 3.50 -18.07 3.10
N GLU A 92 3.30 -16.76 3.14
CA GLU A 92 3.51 -15.93 4.33
C GLU A 92 2.21 -15.64 5.13
N LYS A 93 1.22 -16.55 5.07
CA LYS A 93 -0.07 -16.38 5.76
C LYS A 93 0.09 -16.15 7.27
N ASN A 94 0.97 -16.91 7.91
CA ASN A 94 1.26 -16.77 9.34
C ASN A 94 1.83 -15.41 9.73
N LYS A 95 2.43 -14.68 8.79
CA LYS A 95 2.93 -13.33 9.04
C LYS A 95 1.84 -12.29 8.88
N ILE A 96 1.04 -12.36 7.81
CA ILE A 96 -0.05 -11.39 7.61
C ILE A 96 -1.19 -11.56 8.62
N GLU A 97 -1.37 -12.75 9.21
CA GLU A 97 -2.34 -12.99 10.30
C GLU A 97 -2.01 -12.16 11.55
N LEU A 98 -0.78 -11.68 11.71
CA LEU A 98 -0.35 -10.84 12.81
C LEU A 98 -0.60 -9.34 12.58
N TYR A 99 -1.11 -8.96 11.41
CA TYR A 99 -1.40 -7.57 11.10
C TYR A 99 -2.57 -7.05 11.92
N GLN A 100 -2.53 -5.78 12.27
CA GLN A 100 -3.54 -5.13 13.11
C GLN A 100 -4.57 -4.41 12.24
N ASP A 101 -5.80 -4.29 12.70
CA ASP A 101 -6.84 -3.55 11.97
C ASP A 101 -6.56 -2.05 11.95
N SER A 102 -5.99 -1.54 13.04
CA SER A 102 -5.75 -0.11 13.21
C SER A 102 -4.73 0.17 14.31
N PHE A 103 -4.30 1.41 14.36
CA PHE A 103 -3.35 1.88 15.33
C PHE A 103 -3.47 3.42 15.45
N GLU A 104 -3.08 4.00 16.59
CA GLU A 104 -3.19 5.44 16.83
C GLU A 104 -1.86 6.02 17.29
N ILE A 105 -1.45 7.14 16.67
CA ILE A 105 -0.32 7.97 17.11
C ILE A 105 -0.83 9.39 17.31
N ASN A 106 -0.60 9.95 18.50
CA ASN A 106 -1.18 11.23 18.90
C ASN A 106 -2.71 11.17 18.75
N ASP A 107 -3.27 11.97 17.87
CA ASP A 107 -4.70 12.02 17.56
C ASP A 107 -5.03 11.56 16.13
N ILE A 108 -4.08 10.91 15.45
CA ILE A 108 -4.26 10.34 14.12
C ILE A 108 -4.55 8.85 14.21
N TYR A 109 -5.67 8.42 13.68
CA TYR A 109 -6.08 7.03 13.58
C TYR A 109 -5.64 6.44 12.24
N PHE A 110 -4.74 5.47 12.29
CA PHE A 110 -4.20 4.76 11.14
C PHE A 110 -5.02 3.51 10.89
N THR A 111 -5.55 3.35 9.70
CA THR A 111 -6.29 2.16 9.26
C THR A 111 -6.23 2.07 7.75
N HIS A 112 -6.49 0.88 7.18
CA HIS A 112 -6.47 0.75 5.72
C HIS A 112 -7.58 1.57 5.05
N THR A 113 -8.81 1.50 5.59
CA THR A 113 -9.96 2.26 5.07
C THR A 113 -11.00 2.50 6.17
N ILE A 114 -12.00 3.32 5.89
CA ILE A 114 -13.17 3.53 6.76
C ILE A 114 -14.37 2.81 6.14
N LYS A 115 -14.87 1.74 6.80
CA LYS A 115 -16.06 0.96 6.38
C LYS A 115 -15.95 0.47 4.93
N ASP A 116 -14.81 -0.01 4.51
CA ASP A 116 -14.50 -0.53 3.16
C ASP A 116 -14.77 0.44 2.00
N ASN A 117 -14.78 1.74 2.28
CA ASN A 117 -15.01 2.76 1.27
C ASN A 117 -13.71 3.22 0.61
N TYR A 118 -13.78 3.44 -0.71
CA TYR A 118 -12.75 4.20 -1.41
C TYR A 118 -12.89 5.68 -1.09
N ILE A 119 -11.94 6.23 -0.34
CA ILE A 119 -11.92 7.65 0.03
C ILE A 119 -10.88 8.36 -0.83
N PHE A 120 -11.36 9.29 -1.65
CA PHE A 120 -10.56 10.16 -2.50
C PHE A 120 -10.56 11.58 -1.94
N LYS A 121 -9.69 12.43 -2.48
CA LYS A 121 -9.58 13.83 -2.06
C LYS A 121 -10.93 14.58 -2.03
N ASP A 122 -11.79 14.31 -3.01
CA ASP A 122 -13.09 15.00 -3.17
C ASP A 122 -14.27 14.20 -2.60
N THR A 123 -14.01 13.09 -1.89
CA THR A 123 -15.07 12.29 -1.27
C THR A 123 -15.73 13.09 -0.15
N LYS A 124 -17.06 13.25 -0.24
CA LYS A 124 -17.86 13.87 0.82
C LYS A 124 -18.08 12.84 1.94
N ILE A 125 -17.38 13.01 3.03
CA ILE A 125 -17.47 12.15 4.20
C ILE A 125 -17.44 12.98 5.48
N THR A 126 -18.16 12.53 6.49
CA THR A 126 -18.06 13.06 7.85
C THR A 126 -17.19 12.13 8.68
N VAL A 127 -16.21 12.68 9.35
CA VAL A 127 -15.29 11.95 10.22
C VAL A 127 -15.32 12.54 11.63
N ASP A 128 -14.95 11.75 12.62
CA ASP A 128 -14.98 12.05 14.05
C ASP A 128 -13.59 12.24 14.67
N LYS A 129 -12.55 12.06 13.86
CA LYS A 129 -11.14 12.20 14.26
C LYS A 129 -10.25 12.40 13.02
N LYS A 130 -8.94 12.61 13.24
CA LYS A 130 -7.96 12.60 12.16
C LYS A 130 -7.69 11.16 11.71
N TYR A 131 -7.51 10.96 10.40
CA TYR A 131 -7.24 9.64 9.80
C TYR A 131 -6.00 9.65 8.92
N CYS A 132 -5.29 8.54 8.89
CA CYS A 132 -4.33 8.19 7.85
C CYS A 132 -4.77 6.88 7.20
N LEU A 133 -5.09 6.92 5.89
CA LEU A 133 -5.73 5.84 5.13
C LEU A 133 -4.90 5.44 3.90
N GLY A 134 -5.07 4.20 3.43
CA GLY A 134 -4.63 3.70 2.13
C GLY A 134 -5.77 3.51 1.13
N HIS A 135 -5.82 2.31 0.51
CA HIS A 135 -6.90 1.74 -0.30
C HIS A 135 -7.26 2.46 -1.61
N SER A 136 -7.29 3.78 -1.63
CA SER A 136 -7.63 4.54 -2.85
C SER A 136 -6.45 4.75 -3.80
N HIS A 137 -5.22 4.42 -3.39
CA HIS A 137 -3.96 4.58 -4.13
C HIS A 137 -3.71 6.01 -4.63
N GLN A 138 -4.39 6.99 -4.06
CA GLN A 138 -4.24 8.40 -4.40
C GLN A 138 -3.64 9.16 -3.23
N GLN A 139 -2.52 9.84 -3.44
CA GLN A 139 -1.92 10.68 -2.42
C GLN A 139 -2.72 11.97 -2.25
N PHE A 140 -3.15 12.27 -1.01
CA PHE A 140 -3.84 13.52 -0.70
C PHE A 140 -3.83 13.86 0.80
N LYS A 141 -4.06 15.16 1.08
CA LYS A 141 -4.53 15.69 2.34
C LYS A 141 -5.91 16.31 2.11
N ASN A 142 -6.88 15.95 2.93
CA ASN A 142 -8.24 16.52 2.89
C ASN A 142 -8.57 17.09 4.26
N GLU A 143 -8.82 18.40 4.33
CA GLU A 143 -9.20 19.10 5.55
C GLU A 143 -10.73 19.18 5.63
N LEU A 144 -11.30 18.59 6.67
CA LEU A 144 -12.73 18.43 6.90
C LEU A 144 -13.11 19.10 8.23
N ASN A 145 -13.41 20.39 8.21
CA ASN A 145 -13.66 21.21 9.41
C ASN A 145 -12.46 21.16 10.38
N GLU A 146 -12.64 20.52 11.55
CA GLU A 146 -11.62 20.35 12.58
C GLU A 146 -10.73 19.10 12.41
N PHE A 147 -11.08 18.22 11.48
CA PHE A 147 -10.37 16.97 11.23
C PHE A 147 -9.65 16.97 9.89
N VAL A 148 -8.72 16.03 9.74
CA VAL A 148 -7.96 15.84 8.50
C VAL A 148 -7.86 14.38 8.16
N ILE A 149 -7.92 14.08 6.85
CA ILE A 149 -7.60 12.76 6.31
C ILE A 149 -6.32 12.89 5.49
N TYR A 150 -5.33 12.06 5.83
CA TYR A 150 -4.13 11.85 5.06
C TYR A 150 -4.23 10.54 4.30
N ASN A 151 -3.75 10.50 3.06
CA ASN A 151 -3.51 9.27 2.32
C ASN A 151 -2.13 9.37 1.69
N PRO A 152 -1.18 8.48 2.04
CA PRO A 152 0.19 8.53 1.51
C PRO A 152 0.25 8.14 0.02
N GLY A 153 -0.84 7.67 -0.57
CA GLY A 153 -0.87 7.11 -1.91
C GLY A 153 -0.48 5.63 -1.91
N SER A 154 0.08 5.17 -3.01
CA SER A 154 0.48 3.76 -3.17
C SER A 154 1.94 3.65 -3.55
N VAL A 155 2.63 2.68 -2.92
CA VAL A 155 4.00 2.31 -3.28
C VAL A 155 4.02 1.53 -4.60
N GLY A 156 3.10 0.58 -4.77
CA GLY A 156 3.14 -0.36 -5.90
C GLY A 156 2.18 -0.08 -7.03
N GLN A 157 1.14 0.73 -6.81
CA GLN A 157 0.05 0.86 -7.77
C GLN A 157 -0.58 2.25 -7.81
N ASN A 158 0.27 3.28 -7.92
CA ASN A 158 -0.17 4.67 -7.96
C ASN A 158 -1.27 4.89 -9.02
N ARG A 159 -2.33 5.58 -8.63
CA ARG A 159 -3.49 5.83 -9.49
C ARG A 159 -3.23 6.90 -10.54
N GLY A 160 -2.33 7.84 -10.29
CA GLY A 160 -1.99 8.93 -11.22
C GLY A 160 -1.07 8.48 -12.35
N ALA A 161 0.02 7.79 -12.01
CA ALA A 161 0.99 7.23 -12.97
C ALA A 161 1.66 5.99 -12.37
N VAL A 162 1.72 4.91 -13.14
CA VAL A 162 2.15 3.60 -12.64
C VAL A 162 3.63 3.52 -12.27
N ASN A 163 4.45 4.42 -12.82
CA ASN A 163 5.88 4.53 -12.54
C ASN A 163 6.22 5.55 -11.44
N ILE A 164 5.22 6.03 -10.70
CA ILE A 164 5.38 6.88 -9.52
C ILE A 164 5.06 6.06 -8.27
N ILE A 165 5.97 6.12 -7.31
CA ILE A 165 5.81 5.60 -5.96
C ILE A 165 5.37 6.76 -5.08
N SER A 166 4.29 6.61 -4.31
CA SER A 166 3.86 7.62 -3.34
C SER A 166 3.89 7.04 -1.92
N TYR A 167 4.41 7.81 -0.98
CA TYR A 167 4.52 7.46 0.43
C TYR A 167 4.58 8.74 1.29
N ALA A 168 4.73 8.62 2.61
CA ALA A 168 4.87 9.78 3.48
C ALA A 168 5.86 9.55 4.62
N LEU A 169 6.35 10.64 5.19
CA LEU A 169 7.03 10.69 6.47
C LEU A 169 6.14 11.44 7.48
N TYR A 170 6.04 10.93 8.69
CA TYR A 170 5.34 11.58 9.78
C TYR A 170 6.27 11.75 10.99
N ASN A 171 6.28 12.93 11.57
CA ASN A 171 7.02 13.22 12.80
C ASN A 171 6.05 13.54 13.94
N ASP A 172 5.93 12.65 14.92
CA ASP A 172 4.99 12.77 16.05
C ASP A 172 5.31 13.92 17.02
N LYS A 173 6.56 14.41 17.01
CA LYS A 173 6.98 15.53 17.89
C LYS A 173 6.59 16.90 17.33
N THR A 174 6.59 17.03 16.00
CA THR A 174 6.27 18.28 15.30
C THR A 174 4.88 18.27 14.67
N ASP A 175 4.18 17.13 14.70
CA ASP A 175 2.91 16.84 14.01
C ASP A 175 2.99 17.14 12.50
N GLU A 176 4.16 16.92 11.93
CA GLU A 176 4.43 17.21 10.51
C GLU A 176 4.27 15.95 9.66
N PHE A 177 3.40 16.03 8.64
CA PHE A 177 3.15 14.98 7.66
C PHE A 177 3.66 15.42 6.28
N ILE A 178 4.71 14.76 5.79
CA ILE A 178 5.40 15.12 4.54
C ILE A 178 5.11 14.06 3.49
N PHE A 179 4.43 14.43 2.41
CA PHE A 179 4.23 13.59 1.23
C PHE A 179 5.49 13.52 0.37
N LYS A 180 5.78 12.34 -0.12
CA LYS A 180 6.94 12.02 -0.95
C LYS A 180 6.51 11.27 -2.19
N GLU A 181 7.24 11.51 -3.28
CA GLU A 181 7.12 10.74 -4.52
C GLU A 181 8.50 10.39 -5.05
N LEU A 182 8.61 9.21 -5.66
CA LEU A 182 9.79 8.75 -6.39
C LEU A 182 9.35 8.20 -7.73
N GLN A 183 10.17 8.39 -8.75
CA GLN A 183 10.00 7.71 -10.02
C GLN A 183 10.86 6.44 -10.03
N TYR A 184 10.30 5.34 -10.58
CA TYR A 184 11.02 4.09 -10.72
C TYR A 184 10.80 3.45 -12.09
N ASP A 185 11.66 2.50 -12.44
CA ASP A 185 11.53 1.73 -13.67
C ASP A 185 10.48 0.64 -13.50
N VAL A 186 9.25 0.95 -13.90
CA VAL A 186 8.13 0.01 -13.83
C VAL A 186 8.29 -1.17 -14.80
N ASP A 187 9.16 -1.08 -15.80
CA ASP A 187 9.39 -2.19 -16.74
C ASP A 187 10.08 -3.36 -16.05
N LEU A 188 10.86 -3.14 -15.00
CA LEU A 188 11.36 -4.22 -14.14
C LEU A 188 10.23 -5.08 -13.56
N PHE A 189 9.18 -4.43 -13.08
CA PHE A 189 8.01 -5.09 -12.52
C PHE A 189 7.20 -5.83 -13.60
N ILE A 190 6.95 -5.18 -14.74
CA ILE A 190 6.18 -5.76 -15.86
C ILE A 190 6.91 -6.95 -16.48
N ASN A 191 8.23 -6.84 -16.69
CA ASN A 191 9.04 -7.92 -17.25
C ASN A 191 9.05 -9.15 -16.34
N GLU A 192 9.06 -8.95 -15.02
CA GLU A 192 8.95 -10.07 -14.09
C GLU A 192 7.58 -10.76 -14.15
N MET A 193 6.48 -10.00 -14.30
CA MET A 193 5.16 -10.59 -14.53
C MET A 193 5.14 -11.45 -15.79
N ILE A 194 5.75 -10.95 -16.89
CA ILE A 194 5.87 -11.68 -18.15
C ILE A 194 6.70 -12.96 -17.94
N SER A 195 7.84 -12.88 -17.27
CA SER A 195 8.74 -14.01 -17.01
C SER A 195 8.08 -15.11 -16.18
N ARG A 196 7.18 -14.73 -15.26
CA ARG A 196 6.37 -15.66 -14.45
C ARG A 196 5.07 -16.10 -15.12
N ASN A 197 4.89 -15.81 -16.41
CA ASN A 197 3.71 -16.19 -17.18
C ASN A 197 2.37 -15.69 -16.58
N TYR A 198 2.34 -14.45 -16.10
CA TYR A 198 1.09 -13.83 -15.69
C TYR A 198 0.10 -13.79 -16.85
N PRO A 199 -1.21 -13.96 -16.62
CA PRO A 199 -2.24 -13.80 -17.67
C PRO A 199 -2.09 -12.44 -18.37
N GLN A 200 -2.27 -12.43 -19.70
CA GLN A 200 -2.05 -11.22 -20.50
C GLN A 200 -2.86 -10.01 -19.99
N VAL A 201 -4.09 -10.24 -19.50
CA VAL A 201 -4.93 -9.18 -18.92
C VAL A 201 -4.27 -8.49 -17.71
N CYS A 202 -3.46 -9.20 -16.94
CA CYS A 202 -2.69 -8.63 -15.82
C CYS A 202 -1.53 -7.77 -16.33
N VAL A 203 -0.83 -8.22 -17.35
CA VAL A 203 0.26 -7.47 -17.99
C VAL A 203 -0.29 -6.21 -18.66
N ASP A 204 -1.36 -6.34 -19.42
CA ASP A 204 -2.03 -5.23 -20.11
C ASP A 204 -2.56 -4.17 -19.13
N TYR A 205 -2.99 -4.60 -17.94
CA TYR A 205 -3.42 -3.68 -16.89
C TYR A 205 -2.33 -2.66 -16.52
N TYR A 206 -1.05 -3.05 -16.48
CA TYR A 206 0.06 -2.15 -16.21
C TYR A 206 0.56 -1.43 -17.47
N LEU A 207 0.61 -2.11 -18.62
CA LEU A 207 1.05 -1.51 -19.88
C LEU A 207 0.15 -0.35 -20.32
N ASN A 208 -1.16 -0.43 -20.05
CA ASN A 208 -2.13 0.58 -20.44
C ASN A 208 -2.27 1.74 -19.43
N LYS A 209 -1.58 1.67 -18.30
CA LYS A 209 -1.59 2.78 -17.33
C LYS A 209 -0.68 3.92 -17.78
N LYS A 210 -1.08 5.13 -17.39
CA LYS A 210 -0.27 6.34 -17.62
C LYS A 210 1.10 6.20 -16.97
N ARG A 211 2.13 6.68 -17.67
CA ARG A 211 3.50 6.92 -17.19
C ARG A 211 3.84 8.39 -17.34
N ILE A 212 4.72 8.92 -16.51
CA ILE A 212 5.26 10.29 -16.59
C ILE A 212 6.79 10.27 -16.50
#